data_cf3d939bc36daa806f00a21f48729b77
#
_entry.id   cf3d939bc36daa806f00a21f48729b77
#
_cell.length_a   1.000
_cell.length_b   1.000
_cell.length_c   1.000
_cell.angle_alpha   90.00
_cell.angle_beta   90.00
_cell.angle_gamma   90.00
#
_symmetry.space_group_name_H-M   'P 1'
#
loop_
_entity.id
_entity.type
_entity.pdbx_description
1 polymer ?
#
loop_
_entity_poly.entity_id
_entity_poly.type
_entity_poly.pdbx_seq_one_letter_code
_entity_poly.pdbx_strand_id
1 'polypeptide(L)'
;MSTNPYLALGVRPFINCCSVRTMHGGSLMLPQVRAAIDAASRQFVNLDELMAAASRRIAELTGAESGIVTCGSAAAVALGTAACIAGNDPVKMLRLPFTEGMVNRVIIPAKQRFAYDQAVRMCGCKIVEIETRADLDEALKQPVALVVLLGKQEHLTSVRLEEIAGVCKPKG
;
A
#
# COMPACT_ATOMS: atom_id res chain seq x y z
N MET A 1 32.76 -16.31 -19.79
CA MET A 1 32.93 -15.39 -18.64
C MET A 1 31.60 -14.71 -18.43
N SER A 2 30.91 -14.91 -17.31
CA SER A 2 29.66 -14.18 -17.01
C SER A 2 30.05 -12.73 -16.71
N THR A 3 29.90 -11.84 -17.66
CA THR A 3 30.09 -10.41 -17.44
C THR A 3 28.97 -9.90 -16.58
N ASN A 4 29.30 -9.39 -15.40
CA ASN A 4 28.31 -8.75 -14.51
C ASN A 4 27.62 -7.61 -15.29
N PRO A 5 26.29 -7.65 -15.47
CA PRO A 5 25.57 -6.69 -16.31
C PRO A 5 25.70 -5.24 -15.79
N TYR A 6 25.90 -5.04 -14.50
CA TYR A 6 26.10 -3.70 -13.94
C TYR A 6 27.44 -3.10 -14.36
N LEU A 7 28.52 -3.93 -14.40
CA LEU A 7 29.82 -3.47 -14.84
C LEU A 7 29.82 -3.09 -16.34
N ALA A 8 29.03 -3.77 -17.15
CA ALA A 8 28.82 -3.42 -18.55
C ALA A 8 28.16 -2.04 -18.73
N LEU A 9 27.38 -1.58 -17.75
CA LEU A 9 26.77 -0.26 -17.71
C LEU A 9 27.63 0.78 -16.96
N GLY A 10 28.84 0.45 -16.55
CA GLY A 10 29.73 1.33 -15.77
C GLY A 10 29.28 1.48 -14.30
N VAL A 11 28.34 0.67 -13.83
CA VAL A 11 27.84 0.69 -12.44
C VAL A 11 28.63 -0.31 -11.59
N ARG A 12 29.20 0.15 -10.50
CA ARG A 12 29.95 -0.71 -9.57
C ARG A 12 29.02 -1.34 -8.53
N PRO A 13 28.92 -2.67 -8.45
CA PRO A 13 28.26 -3.35 -7.34
C PRO A 13 28.95 -3.05 -6.01
N PHE A 14 28.19 -3.07 -4.93
CA PHE A 14 28.72 -2.89 -3.58
C PHE A 14 28.07 -3.89 -2.60
N ILE A 15 28.69 -4.07 -1.45
CA ILE A 15 28.13 -4.86 -0.35
C ILE A 15 27.18 -3.96 0.43
N ASN A 16 25.88 -4.31 0.42
CA ASN A 16 24.86 -3.55 1.11
C ASN A 16 24.81 -3.97 2.59
N CYS A 17 25.27 -3.08 3.47
CA CYS A 17 25.17 -3.23 4.93
C CYS A 17 24.05 -2.38 5.54
N CYS A 18 23.19 -1.75 4.71
CA CYS A 18 22.12 -0.85 5.16
C CYS A 18 20.73 -1.47 5.16
N SER A 19 20.63 -2.81 5.16
CA SER A 19 19.35 -3.52 5.10
C SER A 19 18.54 -3.22 3.82
N VAL A 20 17.24 -3.40 3.85
CA VAL A 20 16.32 -3.35 2.71
C VAL A 20 15.94 -1.91 2.32
N ARG A 21 16.83 -1.17 1.70
CA ARG A 21 16.55 0.17 1.18
C ARG A 21 16.19 0.13 -0.30
N THR A 22 15.09 0.78 -0.68
CA THR A 22 14.62 0.86 -2.07
C THR A 22 15.68 1.42 -3.03
N MET A 23 16.42 2.45 -2.60
CA MET A 23 17.51 3.02 -3.39
C MET A 23 18.69 2.06 -3.67
N HIS A 24 18.78 0.96 -2.93
CA HIS A 24 19.78 -0.10 -3.12
C HIS A 24 19.17 -1.35 -3.78
N GLY A 25 17.96 -1.26 -4.32
CA GLY A 25 17.25 -2.38 -4.94
C GLY A 25 16.51 -3.29 -3.95
N GLY A 26 16.42 -2.93 -2.66
CA GLY A 26 15.73 -3.72 -1.63
C GLY A 26 16.53 -4.93 -1.20
N SER A 27 15.97 -6.13 -1.33
CA SER A 27 16.62 -7.41 -1.00
C SER A 27 17.06 -8.16 -2.25
N LEU A 28 18.16 -8.92 -2.14
CA LEU A 28 18.51 -9.89 -3.17
C LEU A 28 17.44 -10.99 -3.20
N MET A 29 17.09 -11.41 -4.41
CA MET A 29 16.13 -12.49 -4.60
C MET A 29 16.73 -13.84 -4.16
N LEU A 30 15.92 -14.63 -3.47
CA LEU A 30 16.27 -16.01 -3.15
C LEU A 30 16.43 -16.85 -4.45
N PRO A 31 17.28 -17.89 -4.46
CA PRO A 31 17.44 -18.75 -5.63
C PRO A 31 16.12 -19.32 -6.17
N GLN A 32 15.23 -19.72 -5.28
CA GLN A 32 13.91 -20.28 -5.62
C GLN A 32 13.02 -19.25 -6.35
N VAL A 33 13.08 -17.98 -5.91
CA VAL A 33 12.33 -16.88 -6.56
C VAL A 33 12.87 -16.62 -7.96
N ARG A 34 14.19 -16.61 -8.14
CA ARG A 34 14.82 -16.45 -9.46
C ARG A 34 14.42 -17.56 -10.41
N ALA A 35 14.44 -18.81 -9.94
CA ALA A 35 14.03 -19.97 -10.73
C ALA A 35 12.55 -19.89 -11.14
N ALA A 36 11.67 -19.45 -10.23
CA ALA A 36 10.25 -19.26 -10.53
C ALA A 36 10.03 -18.15 -11.57
N ILE A 37 10.74 -17.03 -11.48
CA ILE A 37 10.67 -15.94 -12.47
C ILE A 37 11.15 -16.42 -13.85
N ASP A 38 12.28 -17.14 -13.91
CA ASP A 38 12.79 -17.69 -15.17
C ASP A 38 11.79 -18.66 -15.81
N ALA A 39 11.19 -19.56 -15.04
CA ALA A 39 10.16 -20.47 -15.51
C ALA A 39 8.90 -19.73 -16.02
N ALA A 40 8.41 -18.76 -15.24
CA ALA A 40 7.24 -17.96 -15.58
C ALA A 40 7.44 -17.11 -16.84
N SER A 41 8.65 -16.58 -17.05
CA SER A 41 8.96 -15.72 -18.21
C SER A 41 8.84 -16.41 -19.57
N ARG A 42 8.69 -17.74 -19.59
CA ARG A 42 8.56 -18.58 -20.80
C ARG A 42 7.11 -18.94 -21.13
N GLN A 43 6.14 -18.42 -20.37
CA GLN A 43 4.74 -18.80 -20.46
C GLN A 43 3.86 -17.55 -20.57
N PHE A 44 2.79 -17.66 -21.35
CA PHE A 44 1.69 -16.71 -21.33
C PHE A 44 0.57 -17.25 -20.45
N VAL A 45 0.00 -16.40 -19.61
CA VAL A 45 -1.11 -16.74 -18.71
C VAL A 45 -2.17 -15.65 -18.74
N ASN A 46 -3.39 -15.98 -18.38
CA ASN A 46 -4.41 -14.97 -18.09
C ASN A 46 -4.05 -14.25 -16.77
N LEU A 47 -3.86 -12.94 -16.84
CA LEU A 47 -3.45 -12.17 -15.66
C LEU A 47 -4.54 -12.08 -14.59
N ASP A 48 -5.82 -12.08 -14.95
CA ASP A 48 -6.91 -12.07 -13.98
C ASP A 48 -6.95 -13.38 -13.18
N GLU A 49 -6.74 -14.52 -13.85
CA GLU A 49 -6.62 -15.81 -13.19
C GLU A 49 -5.39 -15.89 -12.27
N LEU A 50 -4.27 -15.35 -12.73
CA LEU A 50 -3.04 -15.29 -11.94
C LEU A 50 -3.22 -14.42 -10.69
N MET A 51 -3.82 -13.24 -10.83
CA MET A 51 -4.09 -12.34 -9.71
C MET A 51 -5.06 -12.96 -8.71
N ALA A 52 -6.11 -13.63 -9.18
CA ALA A 52 -7.05 -14.35 -8.33
C ALA A 52 -6.37 -15.51 -7.57
N ALA A 53 -5.49 -16.26 -8.23
CA ALA A 53 -4.73 -17.34 -7.59
C ALA A 53 -3.74 -16.80 -6.55
N ALA A 54 -3.03 -15.73 -6.87
CA ALA A 54 -2.12 -15.06 -5.93
C ALA A 54 -2.87 -14.50 -4.71
N SER A 55 -4.04 -13.89 -4.92
CA SER A 55 -4.91 -13.38 -3.86
C SER A 55 -5.30 -14.49 -2.87
N ARG A 56 -5.80 -15.62 -3.38
CA ARG A 56 -6.13 -16.79 -2.53
C ARG A 56 -4.92 -17.29 -1.74
N ARG A 57 -3.77 -17.41 -2.42
CA ARG A 57 -2.56 -17.91 -1.76
C ARG A 57 -2.05 -16.99 -0.66
N ILE A 58 -2.12 -15.68 -0.87
CA ILE A 58 -1.77 -14.69 0.17
C ILE A 58 -2.74 -14.79 1.35
N ALA A 59 -4.05 -14.87 1.08
CA ALA A 59 -5.07 -15.05 2.10
C ALA A 59 -4.83 -16.29 2.97
N GLU A 60 -4.56 -17.44 2.35
CA GLU A 60 -4.21 -18.69 3.05
C GLU A 60 -2.99 -18.54 3.98
N LEU A 61 -1.93 -17.87 3.50
CA LEU A 61 -0.69 -17.72 4.25
C LEU A 61 -0.78 -16.70 5.39
N THR A 62 -1.65 -15.72 5.28
CA THR A 62 -1.73 -14.58 6.22
C THR A 62 -2.96 -14.64 7.14
N GLY A 63 -3.95 -15.47 6.82
CA GLY A 63 -5.25 -15.48 7.49
C GLY A 63 -6.13 -14.27 7.14
N ALA A 64 -5.79 -13.51 6.09
CA ALA A 64 -6.60 -12.41 5.59
C ALA A 64 -7.73 -12.93 4.67
N GLU A 65 -8.74 -12.10 4.43
CA GLU A 65 -9.84 -12.43 3.50
C GLU A 65 -9.36 -12.50 2.04
N SER A 66 -8.40 -11.65 1.68
CA SER A 66 -7.83 -11.59 0.34
C SER A 66 -6.45 -10.94 0.36
N GLY A 67 -5.75 -10.96 -0.77
CA GLY A 67 -4.47 -10.29 -0.93
C GLY A 67 -4.31 -9.76 -2.34
N ILE A 68 -3.45 -8.78 -2.54
CA ILE A 68 -3.11 -8.25 -3.85
C ILE A 68 -1.60 -8.06 -3.98
N VAL A 69 -1.08 -8.35 -5.15
CA VAL A 69 0.33 -8.09 -5.49
C VAL A 69 0.41 -6.79 -6.28
N THR A 70 1.29 -5.89 -5.85
CA THR A 70 1.52 -4.59 -6.50
C THR A 70 3.02 -4.37 -6.75
N CYS A 71 3.38 -3.34 -7.50
CA CYS A 71 4.76 -2.97 -7.76
C CYS A 71 5.45 -2.24 -6.58
N GLY A 72 5.01 -2.50 -5.36
CA GLY A 72 5.61 -1.99 -4.13
C GLY A 72 4.59 -1.37 -3.18
N SER A 73 5.02 -1.09 -1.94
CA SER A 73 4.13 -0.60 -0.88
C SER A 73 3.45 0.75 -1.18
N ALA A 74 4.12 1.65 -1.90
CA ALA A 74 3.49 2.92 -2.33
C ALA A 74 2.31 2.66 -3.28
N ALA A 75 2.46 1.73 -4.23
CA ALA A 75 1.38 1.33 -5.12
C ALA A 75 0.25 0.62 -4.36
N ALA A 76 0.57 -0.20 -3.36
CA ALA A 76 -0.43 -0.85 -2.51
C ALA A 76 -1.26 0.18 -1.71
N VAL A 77 -0.60 1.19 -1.14
CA VAL A 77 -1.28 2.29 -0.41
C VAL A 77 -2.16 3.10 -1.35
N ALA A 78 -1.65 3.47 -2.53
CA ALA A 78 -2.43 4.21 -3.52
C ALA A 78 -3.66 3.41 -3.98
N LEU A 79 -3.48 2.14 -4.33
CA LEU A 79 -4.57 1.27 -4.77
C LEU A 79 -5.63 1.06 -3.68
N GLY A 80 -5.20 0.82 -2.43
CA GLY A 80 -6.11 0.69 -1.30
C GLY A 80 -6.89 1.98 -1.03
N THR A 81 -6.22 3.14 -1.11
CA THR A 81 -6.89 4.44 -0.97
C THR A 81 -7.91 4.67 -2.10
N ALA A 82 -7.53 4.40 -3.34
CA ALA A 82 -8.41 4.51 -4.50
C ALA A 82 -9.64 3.61 -4.37
N ALA A 83 -9.44 2.37 -3.91
CA ALA A 83 -10.53 1.42 -3.68
C ALA A 83 -11.51 1.90 -2.58
N CYS A 84 -11.01 2.46 -1.49
CA CYS A 84 -11.85 3.03 -0.44
C CYS A 84 -12.66 4.26 -0.90
N ILE A 85 -12.15 5.03 -1.87
CA ILE A 85 -12.83 6.22 -2.41
C ILE A 85 -13.85 5.83 -3.49
N ALA A 86 -13.45 4.99 -4.43
CA ALA A 86 -14.27 4.64 -5.60
C ALA A 86 -15.20 3.45 -5.37
N GLY A 87 -14.85 2.57 -4.41
CA GLY A 87 -15.54 1.30 -4.23
C GLY A 87 -15.45 0.42 -5.49
N ASN A 88 -16.50 -0.33 -5.76
CA ASN A 88 -16.63 -1.18 -6.95
C ASN A 88 -17.43 -0.47 -8.07
N ASP A 89 -17.28 0.84 -8.21
CA ASP A 89 -17.96 1.66 -9.21
C ASP A 89 -17.00 2.04 -10.34
N PRO A 90 -17.14 1.45 -11.54
CA PRO A 90 -16.20 1.71 -12.65
C PRO A 90 -16.21 3.17 -13.11
N VAL A 91 -17.33 3.89 -12.97
CA VAL A 91 -17.40 5.31 -13.34
C VAL A 91 -16.57 6.15 -12.37
N LYS A 92 -16.66 5.86 -11.06
CA LYS A 92 -15.83 6.52 -10.06
C LYS A 92 -14.36 6.18 -10.22
N MET A 93 -14.01 4.92 -10.53
CA MET A 93 -12.63 4.49 -10.79
C MET A 93 -12.00 5.29 -11.94
N LEU A 94 -12.72 5.49 -13.05
CA LEU A 94 -12.24 6.24 -14.20
C LEU A 94 -12.12 7.76 -13.93
N ARG A 95 -12.83 8.26 -12.94
CA ARG A 95 -12.77 9.69 -12.55
C ARG A 95 -11.61 10.04 -11.62
N LEU A 96 -11.03 9.06 -10.94
CA LEU A 96 -9.88 9.33 -10.07
C LEU A 96 -8.75 10.02 -10.85
N PRO A 97 -8.08 11.02 -10.29
CA PRO A 97 -8.18 11.55 -8.91
C PRO A 97 -9.24 12.65 -8.71
N PHE A 98 -10.17 12.86 -9.62
CA PHE A 98 -11.23 13.87 -9.50
C PHE A 98 -12.39 13.30 -8.67
N THR A 99 -12.38 13.61 -7.38
CA THR A 99 -13.22 12.94 -6.36
C THR A 99 -14.46 13.76 -5.96
N GLU A 100 -14.90 14.73 -6.78
CA GLU A 100 -16.10 15.50 -6.51
C GLU A 100 -17.32 14.59 -6.41
N GLY A 101 -18.07 14.72 -5.31
CA GLY A 101 -19.25 13.89 -5.02
C GLY A 101 -18.92 12.48 -4.48
N MET A 102 -17.65 12.17 -4.22
CA MET A 102 -17.22 10.94 -3.57
C MET A 102 -16.85 11.19 -2.10
N VAL A 103 -16.93 10.14 -1.29
CA VAL A 103 -16.34 10.16 0.05
C VAL A 103 -14.82 10.12 -0.11
N ASN A 104 -14.16 11.24 0.11
CA ASN A 104 -12.73 11.41 -0.19
C ASN A 104 -11.90 11.90 1.01
N ARG A 105 -12.49 11.92 2.22
CA ARG A 105 -11.78 12.28 3.44
C ARG A 105 -10.98 11.09 3.95
N VAL A 106 -9.70 11.32 4.23
CA VAL A 106 -8.77 10.32 4.77
C VAL A 106 -8.17 10.87 6.06
N ILE A 107 -8.33 10.14 7.15
CA ILE A 107 -7.77 10.51 8.44
C ILE A 107 -6.36 9.97 8.56
N ILE A 108 -5.42 10.81 9.00
CA ILE A 108 -4.04 10.42 9.31
C ILE A 108 -3.64 11.12 10.62
N PRO A 109 -3.09 10.42 11.62
CA PRO A 109 -2.53 11.09 12.79
C PRO A 109 -1.42 12.08 12.38
N ALA A 110 -1.47 13.31 12.90
CA ALA A 110 -0.58 14.40 12.49
C ALA A 110 0.91 14.01 12.59
N LYS A 111 1.29 13.32 13.68
CA LYS A 111 2.67 12.83 13.89
C LYS A 111 3.06 11.64 13.01
N GLN A 112 2.12 11.08 12.24
CA GLN A 112 2.37 10.00 11.28
C GLN A 112 2.40 10.49 9.83
N ARG A 113 2.33 11.81 9.60
CA ARG A 113 2.58 12.38 8.27
C ARG A 113 4.03 12.10 7.85
N PHE A 114 4.23 11.64 6.63
CA PHE A 114 5.54 11.23 6.13
C PHE A 114 5.69 11.48 4.63
N ALA A 115 6.93 11.45 4.12
CA ALA A 115 7.22 11.83 2.74
C ALA A 115 6.43 11.02 1.68
N TYR A 116 6.11 9.75 1.98
CA TYR A 116 5.38 8.87 1.04
C TYR A 116 3.85 8.92 1.22
N ASP A 117 3.29 9.77 2.07
CA ASP A 117 1.84 9.96 2.17
C ASP A 117 1.25 10.56 0.89
N GLN A 118 2.11 11.02 0.00
CA GLN A 118 1.70 11.37 -1.37
C GLN A 118 1.00 10.23 -2.10
N ALA A 119 1.32 8.96 -1.77
CA ALA A 119 0.63 7.80 -2.34
C ALA A 119 -0.86 7.79 -1.98
N VAL A 120 -1.22 8.33 -0.82
CA VAL A 120 -2.60 8.56 -0.40
C VAL A 120 -3.17 9.79 -1.14
N ARG A 121 -2.45 10.92 -1.10
CA ARG A 121 -2.93 12.20 -1.63
C ARG A 121 -3.14 12.21 -3.15
N MET A 122 -2.33 11.42 -3.89
CA MET A 122 -2.46 11.31 -5.35
C MET A 122 -3.80 10.72 -5.82
N CYS A 123 -4.55 10.07 -4.92
CA CYS A 123 -5.89 9.57 -5.21
C CYS A 123 -6.98 10.66 -5.17
N GLY A 124 -6.63 11.93 -4.95
CA GLY A 124 -7.57 13.04 -4.90
C GLY A 124 -8.29 13.19 -3.56
N CYS A 125 -7.76 12.61 -2.48
CA CYS A 125 -8.37 12.68 -1.15
C CYS A 125 -8.03 13.99 -0.41
N LYS A 126 -8.84 14.30 0.60
CA LYS A 126 -8.62 15.37 1.57
C LYS A 126 -8.11 14.77 2.87
N ILE A 127 -6.88 15.11 3.26
CA ILE A 127 -6.33 14.65 4.55
C ILE A 127 -6.99 15.41 5.70
N VAL A 128 -7.41 14.65 6.71
CA VAL A 128 -7.89 15.14 7.99
C VAL A 128 -6.88 14.67 9.05
N GLU A 129 -6.15 15.60 9.62
CA GLU A 129 -5.17 15.30 10.66
C GLU A 129 -5.87 15.23 12.02
N ILE A 130 -5.46 14.27 12.85
CA ILE A 130 -5.94 14.09 14.22
C ILE A 130 -4.74 13.94 15.16
N GLU A 131 -4.90 14.40 16.40
CA GLU A 131 -3.90 14.18 17.46
C GLU A 131 -4.46 13.38 18.63
N THR A 132 -5.75 13.52 18.90
CA THR A 132 -6.43 12.93 20.06
C THR A 132 -7.60 12.04 19.64
N ARG A 133 -8.11 11.27 20.60
CA ARG A 133 -9.34 10.50 20.42
C ARG A 133 -10.54 11.43 20.14
N ALA A 134 -10.61 12.58 20.76
CA ALA A 134 -11.71 13.54 20.52
C ALA A 134 -11.68 14.06 19.08
N ASP A 135 -10.49 14.31 18.52
CA ASP A 135 -10.37 14.69 17.09
C ASP A 135 -10.85 13.58 16.17
N LEU A 136 -10.56 12.31 16.49
CA LEU A 136 -11.05 11.17 15.73
C LEU A 136 -12.59 11.11 15.78
N ASP A 137 -13.19 11.23 16.96
CA ASP A 137 -14.63 11.19 17.13
C ASP A 137 -15.31 12.35 16.37
N GLU A 138 -14.72 13.54 16.37
CA GLU A 138 -15.20 14.69 15.60
C GLU A 138 -15.06 14.46 14.08
N ALA A 139 -13.89 13.96 13.64
CA ALA A 139 -13.65 13.67 12.24
C ALA A 139 -14.63 12.63 11.67
N LEU A 140 -15.03 11.65 12.47
CA LEU A 140 -15.96 10.57 12.12
C LEU A 140 -17.44 10.98 12.13
N LYS A 141 -17.78 12.22 12.48
CA LYS A 141 -19.14 12.76 12.29
C LYS A 141 -19.49 13.01 10.82
N GLN A 142 -18.50 13.08 9.97
CA GLN A 142 -18.66 13.19 8.51
C GLN A 142 -18.15 11.91 7.84
N PRO A 143 -18.61 11.59 6.62
CA PRO A 143 -18.13 10.43 5.89
C PRO A 143 -16.61 10.46 5.69
N VAL A 144 -15.96 9.33 5.96
CA VAL A 144 -14.50 9.11 5.85
C VAL A 144 -14.29 7.87 4.99
N ALA A 145 -13.41 7.97 3.99
CA ALA A 145 -13.08 6.85 3.12
C ALA A 145 -12.21 5.82 3.83
N LEU A 146 -11.19 6.28 4.56
CA LEU A 146 -10.32 5.39 5.35
C LEU A 146 -9.55 6.16 6.42
N VAL A 147 -8.99 5.43 7.36
CA VAL A 147 -7.99 5.90 8.32
C VAL A 147 -6.67 5.22 8.00
N VAL A 148 -5.60 6.00 7.82
CA VAL A 148 -4.26 5.50 7.53
C VAL A 148 -3.39 5.59 8.76
N LEU A 149 -2.83 4.46 9.16
CA LEU A 149 -1.87 4.36 10.25
C LEU A 149 -0.56 3.78 9.75
N LEU A 150 0.55 4.35 10.17
CA LEU A 150 1.87 3.82 9.90
C LEU A 150 2.36 3.03 11.12
N GLY A 151 2.27 1.70 11.08
CA GLY A 151 2.59 0.82 12.20
C GLY A 151 3.98 1.07 12.81
N LYS A 152 4.98 1.39 11.97
CA LYS A 152 6.32 1.77 12.43
C LYS A 152 6.32 2.99 13.36
N GLN A 153 5.34 3.87 13.25
CA GLN A 153 5.22 5.13 13.99
C GLN A 153 4.03 5.13 14.94
N GLU A 154 3.45 3.99 15.26
CA GLU A 154 2.30 3.91 16.16
C GLU A 154 2.59 4.52 17.54
N HIS A 155 3.83 4.37 18.02
CA HIS A 155 4.28 4.95 19.28
C HIS A 155 4.29 6.49 19.30
N LEU A 156 4.17 7.16 18.16
CA LEU A 156 4.13 8.62 18.04
C LEU A 156 2.72 9.20 18.15
N THR A 157 1.68 8.39 18.10
CA THR A 157 0.29 8.84 18.21
C THR A 157 -0.31 8.44 19.56
N SER A 158 -1.20 9.28 20.07
CA SER A 158 -1.98 8.98 21.27
C SER A 158 -3.20 8.10 20.99
N VAL A 159 -3.61 7.99 19.72
CA VAL A 159 -4.76 7.17 19.29
C VAL A 159 -4.24 5.86 18.73
N ARG A 160 -4.50 4.75 19.41
CA ARG A 160 -3.97 3.43 19.06
C ARG A 160 -4.80 2.73 17.97
N LEU A 161 -4.16 1.76 17.31
CA LEU A 161 -4.81 0.96 16.27
C LEU A 161 -6.09 0.29 16.76
N GLU A 162 -6.08 -0.29 17.96
CA GLU A 162 -7.23 -0.98 18.55
C GLU A 162 -8.41 -0.03 18.77
N GLU A 163 -8.13 1.20 19.22
CA GLU A 163 -9.16 2.23 19.43
C GLU A 163 -9.78 2.66 18.10
N ILE A 164 -8.94 2.89 17.09
CA ILE A 164 -9.38 3.26 15.74
C ILE A 164 -10.20 2.11 15.15
N ALA A 165 -9.71 0.88 15.21
CA ALA A 165 -10.42 -0.29 14.71
C ALA A 165 -11.76 -0.48 15.42
N GLY A 166 -11.80 -0.26 16.74
CA GLY A 166 -13.02 -0.37 17.54
C GLY A 166 -14.13 0.59 17.11
N VAL A 167 -13.79 1.81 16.67
CA VAL A 167 -14.78 2.79 16.21
C VAL A 167 -15.07 2.74 14.71
N CYS A 168 -14.11 2.25 13.91
CA CYS A 168 -14.28 2.20 12.46
C CYS A 168 -14.99 0.92 11.99
N LYS A 169 -14.65 -0.25 12.53
CA LYS A 169 -15.27 -1.53 12.13
C LYS A 169 -16.82 -1.52 12.14
N PRO A 170 -17.52 -0.94 13.14
CA PRO A 170 -18.99 -0.89 13.12
C PRO A 170 -19.57 0.03 12.04
N LYS A 171 -18.75 0.82 11.39
CA LYS A 171 -19.19 1.81 10.38
C LYS A 171 -18.92 1.38 8.93
N GLY A 172 -18.33 0.22 8.73
CA GLY A 172 -17.98 -0.35 7.43
C GLY A 172 -16.55 -0.22 7.07
#